data_c34c34652caa0dc462d46a5c86992454
#
_entry.id   c34c34652caa0dc462d46a5c86992454
#
_cell.length_a   1.000
_cell.length_b   1.000
_cell.length_c   1.000
_cell.angle_alpha   90.00
_cell.angle_beta   90.00
_cell.angle_gamma   90.00
#
_symmetry.space_group_name_H-M   'P 1'
#
loop_
_entity.id
_entity.type
_entity.pdbx_description
1 polymer ?
#
loop_
_entity_poly.entity_id
_entity_poly.type
_entity_poly.pdbx_seq_one_letter_code
_entity_poly.pdbx_strand_id
1 'polypeptide(L)'
;MTATSDLEVPSPADDETPELVPLDSLTAEHTGRWTFLIVEGAAFMMQAMHPVIAEIVGRYSASFQGDPGGRAIRSIDSVLRWTYGGTEAVAEGNRVRAMHKPMMMKSAETGKQISALNPEAYQWVIATGYIVNAQGGRLLIGREFTDAEKAELLRDNRRLARLLHVPMRGYPETDQEMADYFETMIDTLQATPQALKLMDDLITGQVELSPSVPKALYPLIQVVLRPALRLNYLSIVGLLDPRLRDKLGVGWSAEEERQLTRIYKTIRIAYRVLPDRFTYFPLAYHARKHHQCLEKMKQRQQKSYAYRVPGTNTP
;
A
#
# COMPACT_ATOMS: atom_id res chain seq x y z
N MET A 1 -36.19 -25.40 -15.92
CA MET A 1 -35.45 -24.43 -16.76
C MET A 1 -34.93 -23.35 -15.83
N THR A 2 -33.75 -23.54 -15.35
CA THR A 2 -33.03 -22.61 -14.43
C THR A 2 -32.01 -21.85 -15.25
N ALA A 3 -32.24 -20.55 -15.38
CA ALA A 3 -31.28 -19.66 -16.04
C ALA A 3 -30.09 -19.45 -15.11
N THR A 4 -28.97 -20.07 -15.46
CA THR A 4 -27.64 -19.70 -15.00
C THR A 4 -27.30 -18.36 -15.64
N SER A 5 -27.36 -17.29 -14.86
CA SER A 5 -26.79 -16.02 -15.27
C SER A 5 -25.26 -16.16 -15.22
N ASP A 6 -24.67 -16.36 -16.39
CA ASP A 6 -23.23 -16.29 -16.59
C ASP A 6 -22.75 -14.91 -16.16
N LEU A 7 -22.05 -14.86 -15.02
CA LEU A 7 -21.21 -13.73 -14.67
C LEU A 7 -20.00 -13.79 -15.60
N GLU A 8 -20.17 -13.37 -16.84
CA GLU A 8 -19.05 -13.04 -17.72
C GLU A 8 -18.28 -11.88 -17.09
N VAL A 9 -17.15 -12.23 -16.49
CA VAL A 9 -16.11 -11.27 -16.16
C VAL A 9 -15.58 -10.74 -17.49
N PRO A 10 -15.67 -9.44 -17.77
CA PRO A 10 -15.17 -8.89 -19.03
C PRO A 10 -13.71 -9.29 -19.21
N SER A 11 -13.41 -9.95 -20.32
CA SER A 11 -12.05 -10.15 -20.80
C SER A 11 -11.44 -8.76 -21.02
N PRO A 12 -10.19 -8.50 -20.67
CA PRO A 12 -9.57 -7.21 -20.93
C PRO A 12 -9.43 -7.04 -22.45
N ALA A 13 -10.33 -6.25 -23.01
CA ALA A 13 -10.10 -5.61 -24.29
C ALA A 13 -9.22 -4.42 -24.01
N ASP A 14 -7.91 -4.62 -24.02
CA ASP A 14 -6.90 -3.60 -24.32
C ASP A 14 -5.55 -4.30 -24.35
N ASP A 15 -5.03 -4.48 -25.55
CA ASP A 15 -3.72 -5.05 -25.89
C ASP A 15 -2.56 -4.08 -25.53
N GLU A 16 -2.82 -3.07 -24.70
CA GLU A 16 -1.81 -2.14 -24.23
C GLU A 16 -1.13 -2.67 -22.97
N THR A 17 0.18 -2.86 -23.04
CA THR A 17 1.02 -3.12 -21.87
C THR A 17 0.75 -2.05 -20.82
N PRO A 18 0.34 -2.40 -19.58
CA PRO A 18 -0.02 -1.40 -18.58
C PRO A 18 1.15 -0.45 -18.30
N GLU A 19 0.84 0.83 -18.23
CA GLU A 19 1.80 1.88 -17.91
C GLU A 19 2.34 1.68 -16.48
N LEU A 20 3.67 1.64 -16.33
CA LEU A 20 4.32 1.42 -15.05
C LEU A 20 4.44 2.74 -14.25
N VAL A 21 4.58 2.61 -12.95
CA VAL A 21 4.88 3.74 -12.06
C VAL A 21 6.27 4.30 -12.41
N PRO A 22 6.42 5.62 -12.67
CA PRO A 22 7.72 6.22 -12.92
C PRO A 22 8.63 6.13 -11.68
N LEU A 23 9.90 5.77 -11.88
CA LEU A 23 10.86 5.56 -10.78
C LEU A 23 11.31 6.88 -10.10
N ASP A 24 10.99 8.00 -10.69
CA ASP A 24 11.21 9.36 -10.16
C ASP A 24 9.95 10.02 -9.58
N SER A 25 8.82 9.31 -9.59
CA SER A 25 7.56 9.80 -9.04
C SER A 25 7.52 9.83 -7.51
N LEU A 26 6.56 10.59 -6.95
CA LEU A 26 6.29 10.61 -5.50
C LEU A 26 5.91 9.22 -4.97
N THR A 27 5.11 8.48 -5.71
CA THR A 27 4.72 7.10 -5.34
C THR A 27 5.97 6.22 -5.19
N ALA A 28 6.90 6.26 -6.17
CA ALA A 28 8.14 5.52 -6.08
C ALA A 28 9.05 6.04 -4.96
N GLU A 29 9.05 7.35 -4.67
CA GLU A 29 9.80 7.91 -3.55
C GLU A 29 9.32 7.34 -2.21
N HIS A 30 8.02 7.34 -1.97
CA HIS A 30 7.43 6.96 -0.68
C HIS A 30 7.38 5.45 -0.49
N THR A 31 6.96 4.69 -1.51
CA THR A 31 6.90 3.21 -1.46
C THR A 31 8.30 2.60 -1.26
N GLY A 32 9.34 3.26 -1.76
CA GLY A 32 10.71 2.77 -1.64
C GLY A 32 11.35 2.93 -0.26
N ARG A 33 10.82 3.79 0.60
CA ARG A 33 11.40 4.07 1.91
C ARG A 33 10.90 3.11 2.99
N TRP A 34 11.71 2.88 4.02
CA TRP A 34 11.31 2.04 5.16
C TRP A 34 10.06 2.54 5.88
N THR A 35 9.75 3.85 5.81
CA THR A 35 8.51 4.42 6.36
C THR A 35 7.25 3.88 5.69
N PHE A 36 7.33 3.36 4.47
CA PHE A 36 6.22 2.70 3.79
C PHE A 36 5.59 1.59 4.65
N LEU A 37 6.41 0.75 5.30
CA LEU A 37 5.92 -0.33 6.16
C LEU A 37 4.99 0.14 7.28
N ILE A 38 5.27 1.34 7.78
CA ILE A 38 4.60 1.88 8.95
C ILE A 38 3.31 2.59 8.54
N VAL A 39 3.38 3.35 7.45
CA VAL A 39 2.24 4.12 6.92
C VAL A 39 1.18 3.18 6.33
N GLU A 40 1.60 2.16 5.57
CA GLU A 40 0.72 1.21 4.90
C GLU A 40 -0.09 0.34 5.87
N GLY A 41 0.35 0.23 7.11
CA GLY A 41 -0.41 -0.46 8.16
C GLY A 41 -1.81 0.09 8.37
N ALA A 42 -2.03 1.40 8.16
CA ALA A 42 -3.37 2.00 8.22
C ALA A 42 -4.25 1.56 7.04
N ALA A 43 -3.68 1.39 5.84
CA ALA A 43 -4.41 0.82 4.69
C ALA A 43 -4.85 -0.62 5.01
N PHE A 44 -3.96 -1.46 5.55
CA PHE A 44 -4.31 -2.83 5.96
C PHE A 44 -5.42 -2.85 7.01
N MET A 45 -5.42 -1.91 7.97
CA MET A 45 -6.49 -1.82 8.97
C MET A 45 -7.83 -1.50 8.30
N MET A 46 -7.88 -0.50 7.41
CA MET A 46 -9.09 -0.16 6.65
C MET A 46 -9.57 -1.32 5.76
N GLN A 47 -8.66 -2.07 5.16
CA GLN A 47 -8.98 -3.27 4.39
C GLN A 47 -9.59 -4.36 5.29
N ALA A 48 -9.03 -4.58 6.48
CA ALA A 48 -9.56 -5.54 7.45
C ALA A 48 -10.94 -5.13 7.99
N MET A 49 -11.30 -3.86 7.96
CA MET A 49 -12.64 -3.36 8.34
C MET A 49 -13.70 -3.59 7.25
N HIS A 50 -13.31 -3.94 6.02
CA HIS A 50 -14.25 -4.22 4.94
C HIS A 50 -14.79 -5.66 5.06
N PRO A 51 -16.13 -5.89 5.16
CA PRO A 51 -16.70 -7.20 5.48
C PRO A 51 -16.21 -8.32 4.55
N VAL A 52 -16.29 -8.11 3.23
CA VAL A 52 -15.89 -9.12 2.24
C VAL A 52 -14.39 -9.43 2.34
N ILE A 53 -13.55 -8.40 2.51
CA ILE A 53 -12.10 -8.60 2.64
C ILE A 53 -11.79 -9.35 3.92
N ALA A 54 -12.43 -8.98 5.03
CA ALA A 54 -12.24 -9.62 6.32
C ALA A 54 -12.54 -11.13 6.27
N GLU A 55 -13.69 -11.52 5.70
CA GLU A 55 -14.05 -12.94 5.59
C GLU A 55 -13.07 -13.72 4.70
N ILE A 56 -12.70 -13.18 3.53
CA ILE A 56 -11.73 -13.80 2.61
C ILE A 56 -10.35 -13.92 3.27
N VAL A 57 -9.88 -12.85 3.90
CA VAL A 57 -8.58 -12.83 4.60
C VAL A 57 -8.59 -13.77 5.79
N GLY A 58 -9.67 -13.82 6.58
CA GLY A 58 -9.81 -14.74 7.69
C GLY A 58 -9.75 -16.21 7.26
N ARG A 59 -10.27 -16.54 6.07
CA ARG A 59 -10.28 -17.91 5.53
C ARG A 59 -9.00 -18.32 4.85
N TYR A 60 -8.41 -17.42 4.03
CA TYR A 60 -7.32 -17.78 3.10
C TYR A 60 -5.96 -17.19 3.47
N SER A 61 -5.91 -16.24 4.40
CA SER A 61 -4.65 -15.56 4.72
C SER A 61 -3.86 -16.28 5.80
N ALA A 62 -2.58 -16.49 5.52
CA ALA A 62 -1.60 -16.98 6.48
C ALA A 62 -1.49 -16.12 7.76
N SER A 63 -1.85 -14.82 7.69
CA SER A 63 -1.87 -13.95 8.88
C SER A 63 -2.81 -14.44 9.99
N PHE A 64 -3.92 -15.08 9.60
CA PHE A 64 -4.89 -15.65 10.53
C PHE A 64 -4.77 -17.16 10.68
N GLN A 65 -3.78 -17.77 10.00
CA GLN A 65 -3.46 -19.20 10.04
C GLN A 65 -2.08 -19.50 10.65
N GLY A 66 -1.47 -18.51 11.34
CA GLY A 66 -0.25 -18.69 12.11
C GLY A 66 1.06 -18.25 11.43
N ASP A 67 1.01 -17.49 10.30
CA ASP A 67 2.20 -16.89 9.67
C ASP A 67 1.96 -15.42 9.26
N PRO A 68 1.69 -14.52 10.22
CA PRO A 68 1.46 -13.10 9.91
C PRO A 68 2.72 -12.42 9.36
N GLY A 69 3.89 -12.76 9.89
CA GLY A 69 5.17 -12.18 9.45
C GLY A 69 5.51 -12.54 8.01
N GLY A 70 5.40 -13.80 7.64
CA GLY A 70 5.65 -14.23 6.27
C GLY A 70 4.65 -13.65 5.27
N ARG A 71 3.40 -13.44 5.68
CA ARG A 71 2.43 -12.75 4.81
C ARG A 71 2.82 -11.29 4.60
N ALA A 72 3.17 -10.56 5.65
CA ALA A 72 3.59 -9.16 5.52
C ALA A 72 4.77 -9.03 4.55
N ILE A 73 5.79 -9.86 4.69
CA ILE A 73 6.95 -9.89 3.79
C ILE A 73 6.51 -10.12 2.34
N ARG A 74 5.68 -11.14 2.08
CA ARG A 74 5.19 -11.44 0.70
C ARG A 74 4.39 -10.29 0.11
N SER A 75 3.59 -9.59 0.91
CA SER A 75 2.83 -8.42 0.45
C SER A 75 3.73 -7.26 0.10
N ILE A 76 4.74 -6.98 0.93
CA ILE A 76 5.74 -5.95 0.68
C ILE A 76 6.54 -6.26 -0.58
N ASP A 77 7.00 -7.50 -0.75
CA ASP A 77 7.72 -7.95 -1.94
C ASP A 77 6.90 -7.72 -3.20
N SER A 78 5.59 -8.02 -3.18
CA SER A 78 4.70 -7.76 -4.30
C SER A 78 4.58 -6.25 -4.60
N VAL A 79 4.35 -5.41 -3.60
CA VAL A 79 4.26 -3.95 -3.78
C VAL A 79 5.57 -3.37 -4.34
N LEU A 80 6.71 -3.81 -3.83
CA LEU A 80 8.01 -3.39 -4.36
C LEU A 80 8.22 -3.84 -5.80
N ARG A 81 7.77 -5.03 -6.19
CA ARG A 81 7.83 -5.51 -7.59
C ARG A 81 6.90 -4.71 -8.49
N TRP A 82 5.69 -4.37 -8.07
CA TRP A 82 4.78 -3.53 -8.86
C TRP A 82 5.36 -2.16 -9.14
N THR A 83 6.11 -1.60 -8.20
CA THR A 83 6.69 -0.25 -8.32
C THR A 83 8.06 -0.25 -9.00
N TYR A 84 8.92 -1.22 -8.69
CA TYR A 84 10.33 -1.20 -9.09
C TYR A 84 10.75 -2.35 -10.00
N GLY A 85 9.88 -3.30 -10.27
CA GLY A 85 10.20 -4.51 -11.01
C GLY A 85 10.31 -4.32 -12.53
N GLY A 86 9.98 -3.15 -13.07
CA GLY A 86 9.96 -2.96 -14.52
C GLY A 86 9.01 -3.96 -15.20
N THR A 87 9.50 -4.74 -16.17
CA THR A 87 8.70 -5.76 -16.88
C THR A 87 8.17 -6.86 -15.95
N GLU A 88 8.86 -7.16 -14.85
CA GLU A 88 8.42 -8.13 -13.84
C GLU A 88 7.17 -7.67 -13.09
N ALA A 89 6.87 -6.37 -13.07
CA ALA A 89 5.68 -5.85 -12.42
C ALA A 89 4.39 -6.43 -13.01
N VAL A 90 4.33 -6.56 -14.33
CA VAL A 90 3.18 -7.15 -15.05
C VAL A 90 3.02 -8.63 -14.70
N ALA A 91 4.13 -9.38 -14.69
CA ALA A 91 4.12 -10.80 -14.32
C ALA A 91 3.63 -10.99 -12.88
N GLU A 92 4.06 -10.13 -11.94
CA GLU A 92 3.63 -10.17 -10.55
C GLU A 92 2.14 -9.80 -10.40
N GLY A 93 1.63 -8.81 -11.13
CA GLY A 93 0.20 -8.47 -11.17
C GLY A 93 -0.65 -9.67 -11.63
N ASN A 94 -0.24 -10.32 -12.71
CA ASN A 94 -0.89 -11.53 -13.23
C ASN A 94 -0.84 -12.68 -12.21
N ARG A 95 0.30 -12.88 -11.53
CA ARG A 95 0.47 -13.89 -10.50
C ARG A 95 -0.50 -13.68 -9.32
N VAL A 96 -0.59 -12.44 -8.84
CA VAL A 96 -1.49 -12.10 -7.73
C VAL A 96 -2.95 -12.31 -8.12
N ARG A 97 -3.35 -11.88 -9.32
CA ARG A 97 -4.70 -12.15 -9.82
C ARG A 97 -4.99 -13.64 -9.93
N ALA A 98 -4.08 -14.42 -10.49
CA ALA A 98 -4.22 -15.87 -10.60
C ALA A 98 -4.35 -16.55 -9.22
N MET A 99 -3.61 -16.08 -8.23
CA MET A 99 -3.69 -16.56 -6.85
C MET A 99 -5.06 -16.25 -6.21
N HIS A 100 -5.63 -15.07 -6.48
CA HIS A 100 -6.92 -14.68 -5.92
C HIS A 100 -8.12 -15.36 -6.61
N LYS A 101 -8.00 -15.77 -7.86
CA LYS A 101 -9.09 -16.35 -8.66
C LYS A 101 -9.80 -17.52 -7.97
N PRO A 102 -9.12 -18.50 -7.34
CA PRO A 102 -9.78 -19.60 -6.65
C PRO A 102 -10.32 -19.26 -5.25
N MET A 103 -10.03 -18.05 -4.71
CA MET A 103 -10.43 -17.66 -3.36
C MET A 103 -11.89 -17.20 -3.38
N MET A 104 -12.79 -18.15 -3.28
CA MET A 104 -14.25 -17.94 -3.25
C MET A 104 -14.87 -18.72 -2.11
N MET A 105 -15.84 -18.12 -1.44
CA MET A 105 -16.57 -18.76 -0.34
C MET A 105 -17.99 -18.21 -0.20
N LYS A 106 -18.84 -18.92 0.54
CA LYS A 106 -20.10 -18.35 1.01
C LYS A 106 -19.83 -17.45 2.21
N SER A 107 -20.29 -16.21 2.16
CA SER A 107 -20.24 -15.29 3.30
C SER A 107 -21.01 -15.90 4.49
N ALA A 108 -20.39 -15.87 5.66
CA ALA A 108 -21.04 -16.32 6.89
C ALA A 108 -22.13 -15.33 7.33
N GLU A 109 -21.99 -14.07 7.02
CA GLU A 109 -22.92 -13.00 7.39
C GLU A 109 -24.15 -12.97 6.47
N THR A 110 -23.93 -13.00 5.16
CA THR A 110 -24.99 -12.75 4.16
C THR A 110 -25.47 -14.00 3.45
N GLY A 111 -24.76 -15.12 3.56
CA GLY A 111 -25.01 -16.36 2.82
C GLY A 111 -24.75 -16.27 1.32
N LYS A 112 -24.33 -15.12 0.80
CA LYS A 112 -24.02 -14.91 -0.62
C LYS A 112 -22.61 -15.41 -0.97
N GLN A 113 -22.42 -15.76 -2.23
CA GLN A 113 -21.07 -16.07 -2.75
C GLN A 113 -20.21 -14.79 -2.77
N ILE A 114 -19.04 -14.84 -2.16
CA ILE A 114 -18.05 -13.77 -2.17
C ILE A 114 -16.74 -14.28 -2.77
N SER A 115 -15.92 -13.37 -3.33
CA SER A 115 -14.67 -13.67 -3.99
C SER A 115 -13.60 -12.65 -3.62
N ALA A 116 -12.33 -13.07 -3.59
CA ALA A 116 -11.20 -12.15 -3.46
C ALA A 116 -11.06 -11.19 -4.65
N LEU A 117 -11.70 -11.47 -5.78
CA LEU A 117 -11.80 -10.58 -6.94
C LEU A 117 -13.14 -9.83 -6.99
N ASN A 118 -13.87 -9.72 -5.87
CA ASN A 118 -15.05 -8.85 -5.79
C ASN A 118 -14.66 -7.44 -6.22
N PRO A 119 -15.32 -6.81 -7.21
CA PRO A 119 -14.90 -5.53 -7.79
C PRO A 119 -14.76 -4.41 -6.75
N GLU A 120 -15.74 -4.23 -5.89
CA GLU A 120 -15.74 -3.18 -4.86
C GLU A 120 -14.61 -3.40 -3.84
N ALA A 121 -14.50 -4.62 -3.30
CA ALA A 121 -13.44 -4.96 -2.36
C ALA A 121 -12.05 -4.81 -2.99
N TYR A 122 -11.90 -5.16 -4.27
CA TYR A 122 -10.61 -5.07 -4.96
C TYR A 122 -10.23 -3.62 -5.28
N GLN A 123 -11.20 -2.78 -5.65
CA GLN A 123 -11.02 -1.32 -5.77
C GLN A 123 -10.61 -0.71 -4.43
N TRP A 124 -11.30 -1.10 -3.34
CA TRP A 124 -11.00 -0.60 -2.00
C TRP A 124 -9.57 -0.89 -1.56
N VAL A 125 -9.07 -2.10 -1.80
CA VAL A 125 -7.67 -2.44 -1.46
C VAL A 125 -6.68 -1.45 -2.07
N ILE A 126 -6.86 -1.09 -3.33
CA ILE A 126 -5.94 -0.16 -4.01
C ILE A 126 -6.19 1.29 -3.61
N ALA A 127 -7.46 1.68 -3.42
CA ALA A 127 -7.81 3.02 -2.97
C ALA A 127 -7.23 3.35 -1.59
N THR A 128 -7.21 2.39 -0.66
CA THR A 128 -6.62 2.60 0.67
C THR A 128 -5.13 2.97 0.62
N GLY A 129 -4.38 2.41 -0.32
CA GLY A 129 -2.97 2.78 -0.54
C GLY A 129 -2.83 4.26 -0.94
N TYR A 130 -3.69 4.78 -1.84
CA TYR A 130 -3.71 6.21 -2.14
C TYR A 130 -4.11 7.05 -0.93
N ILE A 131 -5.22 6.71 -0.27
CA ILE A 131 -5.79 7.47 0.85
C ILE A 131 -4.74 7.66 1.95
N VAL A 132 -4.07 6.59 2.35
CA VAL A 132 -3.06 6.63 3.41
C VAL A 132 -1.83 7.43 2.98
N ASN A 133 -1.36 7.29 1.74
CA ASN A 133 -0.23 8.05 1.23
C ASN A 133 -0.57 9.54 1.12
N ALA A 134 -1.74 9.90 0.61
CA ALA A 134 -2.18 11.29 0.51
C ALA A 134 -2.32 11.95 1.89
N GLN A 135 -2.94 11.27 2.86
CA GLN A 135 -3.06 11.75 4.24
C GLN A 135 -1.72 11.73 5.00
N GLY A 136 -0.81 10.85 4.60
CA GLY A 136 0.51 10.70 5.21
C GLY A 136 1.46 11.86 4.96
N GLY A 137 1.17 12.79 4.04
CA GLY A 137 2.05 13.90 3.68
C GLY A 137 2.56 14.69 4.88
N ARG A 138 1.69 15.03 5.84
CA ARG A 138 2.06 15.73 7.07
C ARG A 138 3.14 14.97 7.88
N LEU A 139 3.13 13.66 7.84
CA LEU A 139 4.13 12.81 8.51
C LEU A 139 5.38 12.63 7.65
N LEU A 140 5.22 12.24 6.38
CA LEU A 140 6.30 11.85 5.49
C LEU A 140 7.17 13.03 5.07
N ILE A 141 6.58 14.17 4.70
CA ILE A 141 7.29 15.37 4.24
C ILE A 141 7.16 16.57 5.17
N GLY A 142 6.26 16.52 6.16
CA GLY A 142 6.08 17.55 7.20
C GLY A 142 5.10 18.66 6.82
N ARG A 143 4.36 18.50 5.76
CA ARG A 143 3.23 19.32 5.30
C ARG A 143 2.22 18.44 4.57
N GLU A 144 1.05 18.96 4.33
CA GLU A 144 0.11 18.34 3.41
C GLU A 144 0.67 18.36 1.97
N PHE A 145 0.29 17.37 1.17
CA PHE A 145 0.56 17.38 -0.26
C PHE A 145 -0.29 18.46 -0.95
N THR A 146 0.29 19.10 -1.94
CA THR A 146 -0.42 20.00 -2.83
C THR A 146 -1.37 19.21 -3.73
N ASP A 147 -2.36 19.89 -4.34
CA ASP A 147 -3.30 19.25 -5.28
C ASP A 147 -2.57 18.60 -6.47
N ALA A 148 -1.48 19.22 -6.96
CA ALA A 148 -0.66 18.65 -8.01
C ALA A 148 0.05 17.35 -7.58
N GLU A 149 0.59 17.31 -6.35
CA GLU A 149 1.21 16.13 -5.77
C GLU A 149 0.19 15.01 -5.53
N LYS A 150 -0.99 15.34 -5.02
CA LYS A 150 -2.09 14.38 -4.88
C LYS A 150 -2.56 13.83 -6.23
N ALA A 151 -2.67 14.68 -7.23
CA ALA A 151 -3.01 14.24 -8.58
C ALA A 151 -1.94 13.31 -9.19
N GLU A 152 -0.66 13.52 -8.89
CA GLU A 152 0.42 12.60 -9.26
C GLU A 152 0.28 11.25 -8.54
N LEU A 153 0.10 11.25 -7.22
CA LEU A 153 -0.11 10.04 -6.43
C LEU A 153 -1.32 9.24 -6.94
N LEU A 154 -2.42 9.92 -7.31
CA LEU A 154 -3.62 9.27 -7.82
C LEU A 154 -3.41 8.68 -9.22
N ARG A 155 -2.70 9.37 -10.10
CA ARG A 155 -2.33 8.81 -11.42
C ARG A 155 -1.53 7.52 -11.27
N ASP A 156 -0.55 7.50 -10.37
CA ASP A 156 0.26 6.31 -10.12
C ASP A 156 -0.55 5.19 -9.46
N ASN A 157 -1.45 5.52 -8.54
CA ASN A 157 -2.38 4.57 -7.96
C ASN A 157 -3.28 3.93 -9.03
N ARG A 158 -3.77 4.71 -9.99
CA ARG A 158 -4.54 4.20 -11.14
C ARG A 158 -3.69 3.33 -12.08
N ARG A 159 -2.38 3.60 -12.25
CA ARG A 159 -1.44 2.71 -12.97
C ARG A 159 -1.34 1.37 -12.26
N LEU A 160 -1.14 1.38 -10.94
CA LEU A 160 -1.12 0.16 -10.12
C LEU A 160 -2.45 -0.60 -10.19
N ALA A 161 -3.59 0.10 -10.15
CA ALA A 161 -4.90 -0.53 -10.30
C ALA A 161 -5.03 -1.28 -11.63
N ARG A 162 -4.63 -0.68 -12.75
CA ARG A 162 -4.64 -1.34 -14.06
C ARG A 162 -3.67 -2.53 -14.11
N LEU A 163 -2.45 -2.35 -13.60
CA LEU A 163 -1.45 -3.42 -13.51
C LEU A 163 -1.98 -4.64 -12.76
N LEU A 164 -2.79 -4.43 -11.73
CA LEU A 164 -3.38 -5.47 -10.89
C LEU A 164 -4.74 -5.96 -11.42
N HIS A 165 -5.16 -5.50 -12.59
CA HIS A 165 -6.45 -5.81 -13.19
C HIS A 165 -7.66 -5.46 -12.30
N VAL A 166 -7.56 -4.36 -11.55
CA VAL A 166 -8.69 -3.81 -10.80
C VAL A 166 -9.72 -3.26 -11.79
N PRO A 167 -11.01 -3.56 -11.61
CA PRO A 167 -12.05 -2.96 -12.44
C PRO A 167 -12.03 -1.43 -12.35
N MET A 168 -11.79 -0.75 -13.46
CA MET A 168 -11.65 0.72 -13.46
C MET A 168 -12.98 1.47 -13.58
N ARG A 169 -14.08 0.78 -13.88
CA ARG A 169 -15.41 1.40 -13.96
C ARG A 169 -15.80 1.93 -12.58
N GLY A 170 -16.01 3.25 -12.49
CA GLY A 170 -16.35 3.94 -11.24
C GLY A 170 -15.19 4.10 -10.26
N TYR A 171 -13.97 3.75 -10.66
CA TYR A 171 -12.78 4.02 -9.84
C TYR A 171 -12.42 5.52 -9.94
N PRO A 172 -12.15 6.22 -8.83
CA PRO A 172 -11.92 7.66 -8.80
C PRO A 172 -10.82 8.14 -9.74
N GLU A 173 -11.04 9.31 -10.37
CA GLU A 173 -10.11 9.95 -11.31
C GLU A 173 -9.47 11.22 -10.74
N THR A 174 -10.14 11.82 -9.75
CA THR A 174 -9.70 13.04 -9.07
C THR A 174 -9.59 12.82 -7.57
N ASP A 175 -8.81 13.66 -6.87
CA ASP A 175 -8.69 13.64 -5.39
C ASP A 175 -10.08 13.85 -4.73
N GLN A 176 -10.91 14.73 -5.31
CA GLN A 176 -12.27 14.96 -4.81
C GLN A 176 -13.14 13.70 -4.95
N GLU A 177 -13.14 13.05 -6.10
CA GLU A 177 -13.87 11.79 -6.29
C GLU A 177 -13.37 10.68 -5.35
N MET A 178 -12.06 10.64 -5.05
CA MET A 178 -11.51 9.71 -4.08
C MET A 178 -11.98 10.04 -2.65
N ALA A 179 -12.09 11.31 -2.31
CA ALA A 179 -12.65 11.73 -1.03
C ALA A 179 -14.13 11.33 -0.91
N ASP A 180 -14.93 11.57 -1.96
CA ASP A 180 -16.34 11.18 -2.01
C ASP A 180 -16.51 9.64 -1.94
N TYR A 181 -15.63 8.91 -2.63
CA TYR A 181 -15.58 7.44 -2.56
C TYR A 181 -15.26 6.97 -1.13
N PHE A 182 -14.29 7.60 -0.48
CA PHE A 182 -13.95 7.28 0.92
C PHE A 182 -15.13 7.53 1.86
N GLU A 183 -15.84 8.65 1.71
CA GLU A 183 -17.05 8.95 2.50
C GLU A 183 -18.11 7.85 2.34
N THR A 184 -18.34 7.39 1.11
CA THR A 184 -19.27 6.28 0.85
C THR A 184 -18.79 4.97 1.50
N MET A 185 -17.50 4.71 1.47
CA MET A 185 -16.92 3.47 2.03
C MET A 185 -16.95 3.44 3.56
N ILE A 186 -16.83 4.60 4.24
CA ILE A 186 -16.89 4.65 5.72
C ILE A 186 -18.13 3.94 6.27
N ASP A 187 -19.28 4.08 5.63
CA ASP A 187 -20.51 3.44 6.09
C ASP A 187 -20.47 1.91 5.94
N THR A 188 -19.75 1.42 4.95
CA THR A 188 -19.55 -0.02 4.70
C THR A 188 -18.57 -0.66 5.69
N LEU A 189 -17.58 0.12 6.16
CA LEU A 189 -16.54 -0.41 7.05
C LEU A 189 -17.09 -0.72 8.46
N GLN A 190 -16.64 -1.85 9.03
CA GLN A 190 -17.13 -2.37 10.30
C GLN A 190 -15.96 -2.78 11.20
N ALA A 191 -16.24 -2.91 12.50
CA ALA A 191 -15.32 -3.54 13.45
C ALA A 191 -15.37 -5.07 13.29
N THR A 192 -14.86 -5.58 12.17
CA THR A 192 -14.83 -7.01 11.89
C THR A 192 -13.96 -7.76 12.90
N PRO A 193 -14.17 -9.08 13.11
CA PRO A 193 -13.31 -9.87 14.00
C PRO A 193 -11.82 -9.76 13.62
N GLN A 194 -11.49 -9.65 12.31
CA GLN A 194 -10.13 -9.51 11.82
C GLN A 194 -9.53 -8.14 12.17
N ALA A 195 -10.30 -7.07 12.00
CA ALA A 195 -9.86 -5.72 12.36
C ALA A 195 -9.67 -5.58 13.87
N LEU A 196 -10.58 -6.13 14.67
CA LEU A 196 -10.46 -6.13 16.13
C LEU A 196 -9.25 -6.93 16.60
N LYS A 197 -9.00 -8.11 16.01
CA LYS A 197 -7.79 -8.89 16.33
C LYS A 197 -6.51 -8.11 15.99
N LEU A 198 -6.44 -7.50 14.80
CA LEU A 198 -5.27 -6.69 14.41
C LEU A 198 -5.08 -5.50 15.35
N MET A 199 -6.17 -4.87 15.80
CA MET A 199 -6.09 -3.76 16.75
C MET A 199 -5.63 -4.23 18.14
N ASP A 200 -6.12 -5.36 18.61
CA ASP A 200 -5.67 -5.96 19.87
C ASP A 200 -4.18 -6.31 19.83
N ASP A 201 -3.72 -6.94 18.75
CA ASP A 201 -2.29 -7.26 18.53
C ASP A 201 -1.43 -5.98 18.55
N LEU A 202 -1.92 -4.87 17.97
CA LEU A 202 -1.23 -3.56 17.99
C LEU A 202 -1.18 -2.95 19.40
N ILE A 203 -2.28 -3.01 20.14
CA ILE A 203 -2.40 -2.43 21.50
C ILE A 203 -1.54 -3.23 22.49
N THR A 204 -1.61 -4.55 22.42
CA THR A 204 -0.88 -5.43 23.33
C THR A 204 0.59 -5.53 22.98
N GLY A 205 0.96 -5.15 21.74
CA GLY A 205 2.33 -5.28 21.24
C GLY A 205 2.77 -6.73 21.15
N GLN A 206 1.82 -7.66 21.00
CA GLN A 206 2.13 -9.06 20.81
C GLN A 206 2.65 -9.30 19.38
N VAL A 207 3.86 -9.83 19.29
CA VAL A 207 4.44 -10.29 18.03
C VAL A 207 4.52 -11.80 18.08
N GLU A 208 3.81 -12.44 17.16
CA GLU A 208 4.03 -13.88 16.93
C GLU A 208 5.42 -14.08 16.32
N LEU A 209 6.33 -14.55 17.14
CA LEU A 209 7.68 -14.86 16.70
C LEU A 209 7.70 -16.21 15.99
N SER A 210 8.56 -16.35 14.96
CA SER A 210 8.73 -17.62 14.28
C SER A 210 9.00 -18.75 15.27
N PRO A 211 8.42 -19.94 15.07
CA PRO A 211 8.71 -21.13 15.89
C PRO A 211 10.19 -21.48 15.97
N SER A 212 11.00 -21.00 15.02
CA SER A 212 12.46 -21.18 14.99
C SER A 212 13.20 -20.35 16.04
N VAL A 213 12.55 -19.35 16.66
CA VAL A 213 13.15 -18.52 17.69
C VAL A 213 13.05 -19.24 19.04
N PRO A 214 14.14 -19.41 19.80
CA PRO A 214 14.09 -20.01 21.12
C PRO A 214 13.18 -19.20 22.07
N LYS A 215 12.24 -19.88 22.74
CA LYS A 215 11.27 -19.24 23.64
C LYS A 215 11.93 -18.40 24.74
N ALA A 216 13.13 -18.78 25.18
CA ALA A 216 13.90 -18.04 26.18
C ALA A 216 14.28 -16.62 25.73
N LEU A 217 14.34 -16.35 24.41
CA LEU A 217 14.66 -15.03 23.85
C LEU A 217 13.43 -14.13 23.67
N TYR A 218 12.22 -14.68 23.79
CA TYR A 218 10.97 -13.94 23.55
C TYR A 218 10.87 -12.66 24.40
N PRO A 219 11.11 -12.66 25.72
CA PRO A 219 11.01 -11.46 26.53
C PRO A 219 12.00 -10.37 26.10
N LEU A 220 13.22 -10.76 25.74
CA LEU A 220 14.24 -9.83 25.27
C LEU A 220 13.84 -9.21 23.94
N ILE A 221 13.41 -10.02 22.99
CA ILE A 221 12.98 -9.57 21.66
C ILE A 221 11.78 -8.62 21.79
N GLN A 222 10.80 -8.94 22.62
CA GLN A 222 9.66 -8.07 22.87
C GLN A 222 10.08 -6.71 23.42
N VAL A 223 11.02 -6.66 24.37
CA VAL A 223 11.53 -5.39 24.92
C VAL A 223 12.23 -4.57 23.83
N VAL A 224 13.05 -5.21 22.99
CA VAL A 224 13.78 -4.55 21.88
C VAL A 224 12.80 -4.02 20.82
N LEU A 225 11.72 -4.74 20.55
CA LEU A 225 10.72 -4.34 19.54
C LEU A 225 9.72 -3.29 20.03
N ARG A 226 9.57 -3.06 21.33
CA ARG A 226 8.59 -2.11 21.88
C ARG A 226 8.57 -0.74 21.20
N PRO A 227 9.70 -0.06 20.92
CA PRO A 227 9.68 1.24 20.26
C PRO A 227 9.11 1.17 18.83
N ALA A 228 9.45 0.10 18.08
CA ALA A 228 8.95 -0.13 16.73
C ALA A 228 7.45 -0.44 16.73
N LEU A 229 6.99 -1.26 17.67
CA LEU A 229 5.58 -1.58 17.85
C LEU A 229 4.77 -0.36 18.25
N ARG A 230 5.30 0.49 19.16
CA ARG A 230 4.65 1.76 19.53
C ARG A 230 4.59 2.71 18.33
N LEU A 231 5.64 2.81 17.54
CA LEU A 231 5.64 3.61 16.30
C LEU A 231 4.58 3.09 15.32
N ASN A 232 4.49 1.77 15.14
CA ASN A 232 3.50 1.14 14.28
C ASN A 232 2.06 1.45 14.74
N TYR A 233 1.79 1.27 16.04
CA TYR A 233 0.51 1.66 16.63
C TYR A 233 0.17 3.13 16.37
N LEU A 234 1.08 4.05 16.73
CA LEU A 234 0.86 5.48 16.56
C LEU A 234 0.60 5.86 15.10
N SER A 235 1.33 5.23 14.15
CA SER A 235 1.18 5.53 12.73
C SER A 235 -0.14 5.01 12.18
N ILE A 236 -0.52 3.79 12.53
CA ILE A 236 -1.78 3.19 12.08
C ILE A 236 -2.96 3.98 12.64
N VAL A 237 -3.04 4.12 13.97
CA VAL A 237 -4.17 4.78 14.61
C VAL A 237 -4.22 6.29 14.28
N GLY A 238 -3.07 6.95 14.22
CA GLY A 238 -2.98 8.37 13.89
C GLY A 238 -3.36 8.73 12.44
N LEU A 239 -3.26 7.76 11.51
CA LEU A 239 -3.67 7.92 10.10
C LEU A 239 -5.12 7.46 9.85
N LEU A 240 -5.76 6.75 10.78
CA LEU A 240 -7.17 6.41 10.64
C LEU A 240 -8.06 7.63 10.83
N ASP A 241 -9.13 7.71 10.04
CA ASP A 241 -10.22 8.66 10.26
C ASP A 241 -10.80 8.50 11.68
N PRO A 242 -11.15 9.57 12.39
CA PRO A 242 -11.76 9.50 13.72
C PRO A 242 -12.95 8.52 13.81
N ARG A 243 -13.82 8.52 12.81
CA ARG A 243 -15.00 7.63 12.74
C ARG A 243 -14.61 6.15 12.69
N LEU A 244 -13.49 5.82 12.03
CA LEU A 244 -12.99 4.45 11.99
C LEU A 244 -12.36 4.05 13.32
N ARG A 245 -11.68 4.98 14.00
CA ARG A 245 -11.20 4.76 15.37
C ARG A 245 -12.34 4.50 16.34
N ASP A 246 -13.43 5.28 16.23
CA ASP A 246 -14.63 5.11 17.06
C ASP A 246 -15.28 3.74 16.83
N LYS A 247 -15.39 3.29 15.55
CA LYS A 247 -15.87 1.94 15.23
C LYS A 247 -15.01 0.84 15.84
N LEU A 248 -13.69 1.04 15.91
CA LEU A 248 -12.75 0.09 16.51
C LEU A 248 -12.64 0.20 18.03
N GLY A 249 -13.32 1.18 18.65
CA GLY A 249 -13.26 1.44 20.10
C GLY A 249 -11.91 1.97 20.57
N VAL A 250 -11.16 2.67 19.70
CA VAL A 250 -9.80 3.14 20.00
C VAL A 250 -9.77 4.65 20.13
N GLY A 251 -9.35 5.14 21.29
CA GLY A 251 -9.12 6.56 21.54
C GLY A 251 -7.84 7.07 20.88
N TRP A 252 -7.80 8.39 20.67
CA TRP A 252 -6.60 9.09 20.20
C TRP A 252 -6.39 10.36 21.00
N SER A 253 -5.28 10.45 21.70
CA SER A 253 -4.97 11.57 22.59
C SER A 253 -4.08 12.61 21.91
N ALA A 254 -4.17 13.87 22.40
CA ALA A 254 -3.26 14.93 21.97
C ALA A 254 -1.78 14.61 22.26
N GLU A 255 -1.49 13.77 23.28
CA GLU A 255 -0.12 13.33 23.55
C GLU A 255 0.38 12.35 22.51
N GLU A 256 -0.46 11.41 22.04
CA GLU A 256 -0.12 10.48 20.95
C GLU A 256 0.11 11.21 19.64
N GLU A 257 -0.71 12.20 19.32
CA GLU A 257 -0.51 13.07 18.15
C GLU A 257 0.85 13.80 18.23
N ARG A 258 1.20 14.37 19.38
CA ARG A 258 2.51 15.01 19.60
C ARG A 258 3.66 14.01 19.48
N GLN A 259 3.50 12.82 20.05
CA GLN A 259 4.50 11.76 19.98
C GLN A 259 4.75 11.33 18.53
N LEU A 260 3.69 11.05 17.77
CA LEU A 260 3.74 10.69 16.36
C LEU A 260 4.47 11.77 15.54
N THR A 261 4.06 13.02 15.67
CA THR A 261 4.66 14.16 14.98
C THR A 261 6.15 14.32 15.28
N ARG A 262 6.57 14.17 16.56
CA ARG A 262 7.99 14.23 16.96
C ARG A 262 8.81 13.11 16.34
N ILE A 263 8.30 11.87 16.35
CA ILE A 263 9.00 10.72 15.79
C ILE A 263 9.20 10.91 14.27
N TYR A 264 8.17 11.28 13.52
CA TYR A 264 8.30 11.50 12.10
C TYR A 264 9.19 12.70 11.75
N LYS A 265 9.18 13.75 12.56
CA LYS A 265 10.15 14.85 12.42
C LYS A 265 11.59 14.33 12.55
N THR A 266 11.85 13.45 13.51
CA THR A 266 13.18 12.83 13.68
C THR A 266 13.54 11.95 12.50
N ILE A 267 12.61 11.13 12.00
CA ILE A 267 12.80 10.29 10.81
C ILE A 267 13.13 11.16 9.59
N ARG A 268 12.40 12.26 9.36
CA ARG A 268 12.68 13.19 8.25
C ARG A 268 14.08 13.81 8.34
N ILE A 269 14.51 14.19 9.55
CA ILE A 269 15.87 14.71 9.76
C ILE A 269 16.90 13.62 9.46
N ALA A 270 16.68 12.39 9.96
CA ALA A 270 17.56 11.27 9.69
C ALA A 270 17.66 10.96 8.19
N TYR A 271 16.55 11.01 7.46
CA TYR A 271 16.53 10.78 6.00
C TYR A 271 17.25 11.85 5.17
N ARG A 272 17.44 13.06 5.74
CA ARG A 272 18.23 14.12 5.07
C ARG A 272 19.74 13.93 5.20
N VAL A 273 20.20 13.25 6.25
CA VAL A 273 21.61 13.08 6.57
C VAL A 273 22.13 11.67 6.27
N LEU A 274 21.26 10.68 6.30
CA LEU A 274 21.64 9.31 6.01
C LEU A 274 21.74 9.08 4.49
N PRO A 275 22.75 8.30 4.04
CA PRO A 275 22.80 7.87 2.65
C PRO A 275 21.58 7.06 2.24
N ASP A 276 21.09 7.26 1.01
CA ASP A 276 19.90 6.61 0.44
C ASP A 276 19.88 5.10 0.67
N ARG A 277 21.03 4.42 0.60
CA ARG A 277 21.15 2.96 0.81
C ARG A 277 20.62 2.47 2.17
N PHE A 278 20.52 3.35 3.15
CA PHE A 278 20.01 3.03 4.49
C PHE A 278 18.56 3.47 4.69
N THR A 279 18.01 4.29 3.81
CA THR A 279 16.66 4.86 3.91
C THR A 279 15.66 4.20 2.97
N TYR A 280 16.15 3.49 1.94
CA TYR A 280 15.34 2.76 0.97
C TYR A 280 15.46 1.25 1.13
N PHE A 281 14.43 0.53 0.71
CA PHE A 281 14.54 -0.91 0.46
C PHE A 281 15.61 -1.20 -0.60
N PRO A 282 16.34 -2.31 -0.50
CA PRO A 282 17.41 -2.62 -1.46
C PRO A 282 16.96 -2.57 -2.92
N LEU A 283 15.81 -3.20 -3.25
CA LEU A 283 15.27 -3.18 -4.63
C LEU A 283 15.01 -1.75 -5.10
N ALA A 284 14.34 -0.93 -4.29
CA ALA A 284 14.05 0.46 -4.60
C ALA A 284 15.33 1.29 -4.79
N TYR A 285 16.31 1.13 -3.90
CA TYR A 285 17.59 1.81 -4.01
C TYR A 285 18.30 1.49 -5.32
N HIS A 286 18.43 0.22 -5.68
CA HIS A 286 19.12 -0.21 -6.90
C HIS A 286 18.37 0.20 -8.17
N ALA A 287 17.05 0.04 -8.21
CA ALA A 287 16.23 0.45 -9.34
C ALA A 287 16.33 1.97 -9.60
N ARG A 288 16.24 2.80 -8.56
CA ARG A 288 16.37 4.26 -8.67
C ARG A 288 17.79 4.67 -9.10
N LYS A 289 18.83 4.03 -8.57
CA LYS A 289 20.22 4.29 -9.01
C LYS A 289 20.43 3.91 -10.46
N HIS A 290 19.90 2.78 -10.90
CA HIS A 290 19.96 2.37 -12.30
C HIS A 290 19.24 3.39 -13.21
N HIS A 291 18.03 3.78 -12.86
CA HIS A 291 17.28 4.82 -13.58
C HIS A 291 18.06 6.13 -13.69
N GLN A 292 18.59 6.65 -12.58
CA GLN A 292 19.41 7.86 -12.57
C GLN A 292 20.65 7.76 -13.48
N CYS A 293 21.26 6.58 -13.54
CA CYS A 293 22.39 6.32 -14.42
C CYS A 293 21.99 6.39 -15.89
N LEU A 294 20.87 5.77 -16.27
CA LEU A 294 20.34 5.82 -17.64
C LEU A 294 19.97 7.24 -18.06
N GLU A 295 19.31 8.01 -17.19
CA GLU A 295 18.97 9.41 -17.49
C GLU A 295 20.22 10.28 -17.72
N LYS A 296 21.26 10.11 -16.91
CA LYS A 296 22.55 10.78 -17.15
C LYS A 296 23.17 10.38 -18.49
N MET A 297 23.05 9.13 -18.90
CA MET A 297 23.54 8.67 -20.20
C MET A 297 22.76 9.30 -21.35
N LYS A 298 21.41 9.33 -21.26
CA LYS A 298 20.55 10.00 -22.25
C LYS A 298 20.91 11.48 -22.41
N GLN A 299 21.06 12.20 -21.30
CA GLN A 299 21.46 13.60 -21.32
C GLN A 299 22.83 13.84 -21.98
N ARG A 300 23.80 12.94 -21.76
CA ARG A 300 25.12 13.02 -22.42
C ARG A 300 24.99 12.77 -23.92
N GLN A 301 24.18 11.79 -24.33
CA GLN A 301 23.95 11.53 -25.76
C GLN A 301 23.28 12.71 -26.44
N GLN A 302 22.24 13.31 -25.86
CA GLN A 302 21.54 14.48 -26.41
C GLN A 302 22.54 15.66 -26.61
N LYS A 303 23.37 15.95 -25.61
CA LYS A 303 24.41 16.99 -25.71
C LYS A 303 25.44 16.69 -26.81
N SER A 304 25.79 15.43 -27.02
CA SER A 304 26.72 15.00 -28.05
C SER A 304 26.13 15.16 -29.46
N TYR A 305 24.84 14.85 -29.65
CA TYR A 305 24.14 15.03 -30.93
C TYR A 305 23.98 16.53 -31.29
N ALA A 306 23.58 17.35 -30.34
CA ALA A 306 23.46 18.80 -30.56
C ALA A 306 24.77 19.48 -31.01
N TYR A 307 25.93 18.94 -30.62
CA TYR A 307 27.23 19.44 -31.03
C TYR A 307 27.64 18.96 -32.44
N ARG A 308 27.07 17.89 -33.00
CA ARG A 308 27.53 17.27 -34.25
C ARG A 308 26.70 17.61 -35.49
N VAL A 309 25.63 18.37 -35.39
CA VAL A 309 24.85 18.80 -36.54
C VAL A 309 24.93 20.30 -36.71
N PRO A 310 25.95 20.83 -37.47
CA PRO A 310 25.97 22.23 -37.81
C PRO A 310 24.76 22.53 -38.69
N GLY A 311 23.85 23.39 -38.25
CA GLY A 311 22.72 23.87 -39.05
C GLY A 311 21.31 23.45 -38.60
N THR A 312 21.16 22.64 -37.56
CA THR A 312 19.85 22.45 -36.92
C THR A 312 19.70 23.37 -35.73
N ASN A 313 19.47 24.64 -35.97
CA ASN A 313 18.83 25.52 -35.02
C ASN A 313 17.35 25.08 -34.93
N THR A 314 17.00 24.35 -33.90
CA THR A 314 15.62 24.24 -33.44
C THR A 314 15.56 24.78 -32.03
N PRO A 315 14.58 25.70 -31.75
CA PRO A 315 14.50 26.51 -30.55
C PRO A 315 14.31 25.71 -29.29
#